data_0a25bf85ed111f6a51b7f447c2125934
#
_entry.id   0a25bf85ed111f6a51b7f447c2125934
#
_cell.length_a   1.000
_cell.length_b   1.000
_cell.length_c   1.000
_cell.angle_alpha   90.00
_cell.angle_beta   90.00
_cell.angle_gamma   90.00
#
_symmetry.space_group_name_H-M   'P 1'
#
loop_
_entity.id
_entity.type
_entity.pdbx_description
1 polymer ?
#
loop_
_entity_poly.entity_id
_entity_poly.type
_entity_poly.pdbx_seq_one_letter_code
_entity_poly.pdbx_strand_id
1 'polypeptide(L)'
;MLMSTSSTTNSQPPHGLLHVGRIGRPHGVRGEMYLDLFSDHPLRTGKGAKLWAAGTWYEIASSKKSTDRWLMYFVGVTDRNVVERLTNSDVYGEPIDDPSVVWVHELIGSVVVDTAGNNLGTCTAVIDNPAHPIMELDNGFLVPTPFIVSNENGRVEIDAPEGLFDAD
;
A
#
# COMPACT_ATOMS: atom_id res chain seq x y z
N MET A 1 43.20 4.38 9.60
CA MET A 1 42.58 4.61 9.61
C MET A 1 41.62 4.90 9.30
N LEU A 2 41.00 5.06 9.02
CA LEU A 2 40.14 5.44 8.87
C LEU A 2 39.17 5.55 8.68
N MET A 3 38.68 5.75 8.65
CA MET A 3 37.74 5.93 8.62
C MET A 3 36.92 6.40 8.40
N SER A 4 36.36 6.54 8.27
CA SER A 4 35.56 7.06 8.13
C SER A 4 34.77 7.41 7.96
N THR A 5 34.42 7.70 7.95
CA THR A 5 33.66 8.30 7.84
C THR A 5 32.69 8.35 7.52
N SER A 6 32.27 8.04 7.49
CA SER A 6 31.44 8.06 7.24
C SER A 6 30.44 8.40 7.27
N SER A 7 30.17 8.80 7.68
CA SER A 7 29.42 9.69 7.88
C SER A 7 28.41 9.65 7.05
N THR A 8 28.54 9.28 6.42
CA THR A 8 27.69 9.22 5.62
C THR A 8 26.77 8.37 5.88
N THR A 9 26.39 8.64 6.67
CA THR A 9 25.31 8.49 6.74
C THR A 9 24.68 7.71 5.83
N ASN A 10 24.99 6.72 5.83
CA ASN A 10 24.37 5.99 5.06
C ASN A 10 23.14 5.60 5.58
N SER A 11 22.20 6.33 5.28
CA SER A 11 20.90 5.99 5.62
C SER A 11 20.36 4.99 4.68
N GLN A 12 20.99 3.92 4.48
CA GLN A 12 20.37 2.85 3.75
C GLN A 12 19.23 2.27 4.56
N PRO A 13 18.05 2.05 3.94
CA PRO A 13 16.93 1.47 4.66
C PRO A 13 17.25 0.04 5.11
N PRO A 14 16.67 -0.41 6.22
CA PRO A 14 16.76 -1.79 6.62
C PRO A 14 16.34 -2.74 5.51
N HIS A 15 16.91 -3.94 5.53
CA HIS A 15 16.60 -4.92 4.51
C HIS A 15 15.11 -5.26 4.50
N GLY A 16 14.53 -5.35 3.32
CA GLY A 16 13.12 -5.71 3.17
C GLY A 16 12.15 -4.53 3.11
N LEU A 17 12.61 -3.31 3.29
CA LEU A 17 11.74 -2.15 3.15
C LEU A 17 11.56 -1.75 1.69
N LEU A 18 10.40 -1.22 1.38
CA LEU A 18 10.07 -0.71 0.06
C LEU A 18 10.16 0.81 0.02
N HIS A 19 10.65 1.36 -1.09
CA HIS A 19 10.63 2.81 -1.32
C HIS A 19 9.18 3.22 -1.59
N VAL A 20 8.62 4.04 -0.72
CA VAL A 20 7.19 4.37 -0.78
C VAL A 20 6.89 5.84 -1.02
N GLY A 21 7.89 6.69 -1.05
CA GLY A 21 7.69 8.11 -1.31
C GLY A 21 8.90 8.96 -0.97
N ARG A 22 8.63 10.25 -0.85
CA ARG A 22 9.65 11.25 -0.52
C ARG A 22 9.06 12.35 0.35
N ILE A 23 9.84 12.85 1.30
CA ILE A 23 9.45 13.98 2.12
C ILE A 23 9.67 15.26 1.32
N GLY A 24 8.62 16.07 1.24
CA GLY A 24 8.69 17.37 0.61
C GLY A 24 9.01 18.48 1.60
N ARG A 25 8.55 19.68 1.30
CA ARG A 25 8.89 20.85 2.11
C ARG A 25 8.13 20.89 3.44
N PRO A 26 8.66 21.62 4.43
CA PRO A 26 7.93 21.87 5.67
C PRO A 26 6.66 22.70 5.41
N HIS A 27 5.67 22.51 6.26
CA HIS A 27 4.45 23.31 6.27
C HIS A 27 4.30 23.92 7.66
N GLY A 28 4.27 25.24 7.74
CA GLY A 28 4.17 25.92 9.04
C GLY A 28 5.42 25.78 9.89
N VAL A 29 5.27 25.94 11.20
CA VAL A 29 6.39 25.95 12.14
C VAL A 29 6.37 24.81 13.16
N ARG A 30 5.32 24.01 13.13
CA ARG A 30 5.08 22.99 14.17
C ARG A 30 5.61 21.61 13.84
N GLY A 31 6.28 21.44 12.72
CA GLY A 31 6.82 20.14 12.35
C GLY A 31 5.99 19.37 11.34
N GLU A 32 4.95 19.99 10.79
CA GLU A 32 4.19 19.37 9.71
C GLU A 32 5.00 19.44 8.42
N MET A 33 4.81 18.44 7.56
CA MET A 33 5.54 18.33 6.30
C MET A 33 4.68 17.69 5.22
N TYR A 34 5.00 18.03 3.98
CA TYR A 34 4.36 17.37 2.83
C TYR A 34 5.10 16.09 2.50
N LEU A 35 4.37 15.04 2.17
CA LEU A 35 4.92 13.79 1.68
C LEU A 35 4.27 13.45 0.34
N ASP A 36 5.11 13.06 -0.61
CA ASP A 36 4.65 12.51 -1.88
C ASP A 36 4.76 10.99 -1.74
N LEU A 37 3.64 10.32 -1.54
CA LEU A 37 3.59 8.88 -1.39
C LEU A 37 3.05 8.22 -2.66
N PHE A 38 3.58 7.05 -2.98
CA PHE A 38 3.17 6.30 -4.17
C PHE A 38 1.87 5.53 -3.95
N SER A 39 1.41 5.44 -2.70
CA SER A 39 0.21 4.71 -2.34
C SER A 39 -0.57 5.46 -1.28
N ASP A 40 -1.88 5.45 -1.40
CA ASP A 40 -2.79 6.05 -0.42
C ASP A 40 -3.31 5.00 0.58
N HIS A 41 -2.67 3.85 0.67
CA HIS A 41 -3.15 2.75 1.51
C HIS A 41 -3.26 3.16 2.99
N PRO A 42 -4.40 2.94 3.66
CA PRO A 42 -4.61 3.38 5.03
C PRO A 42 -3.58 2.88 6.04
N LEU A 43 -3.05 1.67 5.85
CA LEU A 43 -2.03 1.13 6.72
C LEU A 43 -0.67 1.85 6.56
N ARG A 44 -0.53 2.64 5.50
CA ARG A 44 0.68 3.41 5.26
C ARG A 44 0.52 4.89 5.61
N THR A 45 -0.70 5.41 5.49
CA THR A 45 -0.97 6.83 5.64
C THR A 45 -1.70 7.18 6.92
N GLY A 46 -2.24 6.21 7.64
CA GLY A 46 -3.04 6.44 8.82
C GLY A 46 -2.22 6.71 10.08
N LYS A 47 -2.89 7.27 11.07
CA LYS A 47 -2.27 7.50 12.38
C LYS A 47 -1.74 6.20 12.96
N GLY A 48 -0.53 6.23 13.47
CA GLY A 48 0.14 5.05 14.04
C GLY A 48 0.97 4.27 13.03
N ALA A 49 0.83 4.55 11.73
CA ALA A 49 1.68 3.93 10.73
C ALA A 49 3.12 4.38 10.89
N LYS A 50 4.06 3.52 10.57
CA LYS A 50 5.47 3.82 10.70
C LYS A 50 6.13 3.90 9.32
N LEU A 51 6.97 4.92 9.16
CA LEU A 51 7.74 5.15 7.95
C LEU A 51 9.20 5.35 8.34
N TRP A 52 10.11 4.88 7.51
CA TRP A 52 11.54 5.03 7.74
C TRP A 52 12.09 6.09 6.79
N ALA A 53 12.82 7.05 7.33
CA ALA A 53 13.44 8.10 6.54
C ALA A 53 14.71 8.59 7.25
N ALA A 54 15.73 8.93 6.48
CA ALA A 54 16.97 9.52 7.00
C ALA A 54 17.59 8.76 8.17
N GLY A 55 17.50 7.44 8.15
CA GLY A 55 18.12 6.59 9.17
C GLY A 55 17.27 6.35 10.42
N THR A 56 16.02 6.77 10.44
CA THR A 56 15.17 6.72 11.63
C THR A 56 13.76 6.32 11.29
N TRP A 57 13.12 5.59 12.18
CA TRP A 57 11.70 5.30 12.09
C TRP A 57 10.87 6.46 12.65
N TYR A 58 9.84 6.84 11.93
CA TYR A 58 8.88 7.86 12.36
C TYR A 58 7.49 7.27 12.40
N GLU A 59 6.72 7.61 13.42
CA GLU A 59 5.33 7.22 13.54
C GLU A 59 4.44 8.40 13.16
N ILE A 60 3.41 8.14 12.37
CA ILE A 60 2.48 9.19 11.94
C ILE A 60 1.54 9.55 13.11
N ALA A 61 1.60 10.80 13.56
CA ALA A 61 0.68 11.32 14.58
C ALA A 61 -0.62 11.81 13.93
N SER A 62 -0.52 12.42 12.75
CA SER A 62 -1.70 12.82 11.98
C SER A 62 -1.35 12.89 10.50
N SER A 63 -2.34 12.69 9.66
CA SER A 63 -2.18 12.80 8.21
C SER A 63 -3.45 13.35 7.59
N LYS A 64 -3.27 14.14 6.54
CA LYS A 64 -4.38 14.70 5.79
C LYS A 64 -4.00 14.75 4.32
N LYS A 65 -4.86 14.24 3.47
CA LYS A 65 -4.62 14.32 2.04
C LYS A 65 -4.85 15.75 1.55
N SER A 66 -3.91 16.26 0.76
CA SER A 66 -3.97 17.59 0.20
C SER A 66 -3.68 17.47 -1.30
N THR A 67 -4.69 17.56 -2.11
CA THR A 67 -4.62 17.43 -3.57
C THR A 67 -3.84 16.17 -4.01
N ASP A 68 -2.55 16.33 -4.31
CA ASP A 68 -1.71 15.23 -4.82
C ASP A 68 -0.71 14.70 -3.80
N ARG A 69 -0.71 15.25 -2.62
CA ARG A 69 0.29 14.87 -1.60
C ARG A 69 -0.36 14.80 -0.22
N TRP A 70 0.41 14.30 0.74
CA TRP A 70 -0.04 14.19 2.11
C TRP A 70 0.61 15.26 2.98
N LEU A 71 -0.19 15.87 3.85
CA LEU A 71 0.32 16.70 4.92
C LEU A 71 0.38 15.83 6.17
N MET A 72 1.58 15.60 6.68
CA MET A 72 1.79 14.69 7.80
C MET A 72 2.53 15.33 8.95
N TYR A 73 2.23 14.83 10.13
CA TYR A 73 2.91 15.20 11.36
C TYR A 73 3.39 13.91 12.01
N PHE A 74 4.69 13.84 12.30
CA PHE A 74 5.28 12.66 12.94
C PHE A 74 5.40 12.88 14.45
N VAL A 75 5.20 11.81 15.22
CA VAL A 75 5.36 11.84 16.66
C VAL A 75 6.78 12.30 17.03
N GLY A 76 6.86 13.27 17.89
CA GLY A 76 8.16 13.79 18.35
C GLY A 76 8.83 14.79 17.43
N VAL A 77 8.30 15.03 16.24
CA VAL A 77 8.87 16.03 15.31
C VAL A 77 8.04 17.31 15.44
N THR A 78 8.42 18.16 16.35
CA THR A 78 7.67 19.37 16.69
C THR A 78 8.34 20.66 16.21
N ASP A 79 9.46 20.55 15.50
CA ASP A 79 10.26 21.69 15.09
C ASP A 79 10.46 21.67 13.58
N ARG A 80 10.21 22.80 12.95
CA ARG A 80 10.44 23.00 11.52
C ARG A 80 11.88 22.69 11.11
N ASN A 81 12.87 22.98 11.98
CA ASN A 81 14.27 22.70 11.66
C ASN A 81 14.54 21.21 11.45
N VAL A 82 13.84 20.34 12.19
CA VAL A 82 13.96 18.89 11.99
C VAL A 82 13.37 18.52 10.63
N VAL A 83 12.22 19.09 10.28
CA VAL A 83 11.57 18.82 8.99
C VAL A 83 12.46 19.29 7.83
N GLU A 84 13.08 20.44 7.96
CA GLU A 84 14.00 20.96 6.94
C GLU A 84 15.16 20.01 6.67
N ARG A 85 15.65 19.34 7.70
CA ARG A 85 16.70 18.33 7.54
C ARG A 85 16.18 17.06 6.88
N LEU A 86 14.88 16.78 7.01
CA LEU A 86 14.26 15.62 6.38
C LEU A 86 13.81 15.90 4.94
N THR A 87 13.73 17.15 4.53
CA THR A 87 13.27 17.55 3.19
C THR A 87 14.09 16.84 2.10
N ASN A 88 13.40 16.29 1.11
CA ASN A 88 13.96 15.52 0.00
C ASN A 88 14.51 14.15 0.39
N SER A 89 14.27 13.68 1.61
CA SER A 89 14.63 12.32 1.99
C SER A 89 13.65 11.33 1.41
N ASP A 90 14.17 10.19 0.95
CA ASP A 90 13.33 9.10 0.51
C ASP A 90 12.69 8.42 1.72
N VAL A 91 11.45 7.98 1.54
CA VAL A 91 10.67 7.34 2.59
C VAL A 91 10.48 5.88 2.24
N TYR A 92 10.68 5.03 3.22
CA TYR A 92 10.54 3.58 3.08
C TYR A 92 9.52 3.06 4.09
N GLY A 93 8.90 1.97 3.76
CA GLY A 93 7.94 1.31 4.64
C GLY A 93 7.98 -0.20 4.48
N GLU A 94 7.46 -0.89 5.48
CA GLU A 94 7.36 -2.34 5.40
C GLU A 94 6.35 -2.72 4.32
N PRO A 95 6.54 -3.86 3.65
CA PRO A 95 5.51 -4.38 2.75
C PRO A 95 4.20 -4.54 3.50
N ILE A 96 3.11 -4.11 2.89
CA ILE A 96 1.80 -4.26 3.50
C ILE A 96 1.21 -5.57 3.03
N ASP A 97 0.99 -6.48 3.96
CA ASP A 97 0.33 -7.74 3.70
C ASP A 97 -1.15 -7.55 4.07
N ASP A 98 -1.86 -6.90 3.19
CA ASP A 98 -3.28 -6.64 3.37
C ASP A 98 -4.06 -7.56 2.43
N PRO A 99 -4.85 -8.48 2.97
CA PRO A 99 -5.64 -9.39 2.14
C PRO A 99 -6.66 -8.68 1.26
N SER A 100 -6.96 -7.41 1.53
CA SER A 100 -7.83 -6.64 0.66
C SER A 100 -7.09 -6.10 -0.57
N VAL A 101 -5.75 -6.07 -0.55
CA VAL A 101 -4.96 -5.65 -1.69
C VAL A 101 -4.64 -6.88 -2.52
N VAL A 102 -5.37 -7.03 -3.60
CA VAL A 102 -5.20 -8.19 -4.46
C VAL A 102 -4.30 -7.82 -5.62
N TRP A 103 -3.21 -8.54 -5.78
CA TRP A 103 -2.29 -8.30 -6.87
C TRP A 103 -2.82 -8.93 -8.15
N VAL A 104 -3.07 -8.10 -9.15
CA VAL A 104 -3.69 -8.53 -10.43
C VAL A 104 -2.97 -9.75 -11.03
N HIS A 105 -1.65 -9.75 -11.00
CA HIS A 105 -0.89 -10.84 -11.60
C HIS A 105 -1.03 -12.18 -10.84
N GLU A 106 -1.44 -12.13 -9.58
CA GLU A 106 -1.69 -13.35 -8.80
C GLU A 106 -3.07 -13.93 -9.05
N LEU A 107 -3.99 -13.11 -9.55
CA LEU A 107 -5.34 -13.56 -9.86
C LEU A 107 -5.39 -14.33 -11.16
N ILE A 108 -4.64 -13.88 -12.17
CA ILE A 108 -4.67 -14.51 -13.49
C ILE A 108 -4.09 -15.93 -13.40
N GLY A 109 -4.88 -16.92 -13.84
CA GLY A 109 -4.53 -18.32 -13.73
C GLY A 109 -5.04 -19.00 -12.47
N SER A 110 -5.63 -18.25 -11.52
CA SER A 110 -6.17 -18.81 -10.30
C SER A 110 -7.53 -19.47 -10.54
N VAL A 111 -7.77 -20.55 -9.82
CA VAL A 111 -9.08 -21.20 -9.80
C VAL A 111 -9.96 -20.44 -8.82
N VAL A 112 -11.15 -20.04 -9.25
CA VAL A 112 -12.09 -19.28 -8.43
C VAL A 112 -13.16 -20.23 -7.91
N VAL A 113 -13.36 -20.22 -6.60
CA VAL A 113 -14.35 -21.07 -5.93
C VAL A 113 -15.24 -20.21 -5.03
N ASP A 114 -16.44 -20.70 -4.74
CA ASP A 114 -17.31 -20.04 -3.78
C ASP A 114 -17.00 -20.50 -2.35
N THR A 115 -17.72 -19.95 -1.36
CA THR A 115 -17.54 -20.31 0.05
C THR A 115 -17.91 -21.75 0.36
N ALA A 116 -18.69 -22.39 -0.53
CA ALA A 116 -19.04 -23.82 -0.41
C ALA A 116 -18.00 -24.74 -1.06
N GLY A 117 -17.02 -24.17 -1.77
CA GLY A 117 -15.98 -24.94 -2.44
C GLY A 117 -16.30 -25.30 -3.87
N ASN A 118 -17.38 -24.77 -4.43
CA ASN A 118 -17.73 -25.06 -5.84
C ASN A 118 -16.81 -24.29 -6.77
N ASN A 119 -16.32 -24.96 -7.81
CA ASN A 119 -15.46 -24.33 -8.80
C ASN A 119 -16.31 -23.45 -9.73
N LEU A 120 -16.00 -22.16 -9.76
CA LEU A 120 -16.72 -21.17 -10.57
C LEU A 120 -16.01 -20.87 -11.89
N GLY A 121 -14.80 -21.34 -12.06
CA GLY A 121 -14.00 -21.11 -13.26
C GLY A 121 -12.58 -20.68 -12.92
N THR A 122 -11.81 -20.32 -13.94
CA THR A 122 -10.42 -19.86 -13.80
C THR A 122 -10.33 -18.41 -14.26
N CYS A 123 -9.66 -17.57 -13.50
CA CYS A 123 -9.45 -16.18 -13.87
C CYS A 123 -8.51 -16.10 -15.08
N THR A 124 -9.00 -15.58 -16.18
CA THR A 124 -8.20 -15.43 -17.42
C THR A 124 -7.71 -14.01 -17.64
N ALA A 125 -8.39 -13.03 -17.05
CA ALA A 125 -8.04 -11.63 -17.19
C ALA A 125 -8.57 -10.85 -15.99
N VAL A 126 -8.00 -9.67 -15.80
CA VAL A 126 -8.52 -8.72 -14.81
C VAL A 126 -8.77 -7.41 -15.55
N ILE A 127 -10.01 -6.96 -15.51
CA ILE A 127 -10.43 -5.74 -16.18
C ILE A 127 -10.30 -4.57 -15.23
N ASP A 128 -9.61 -3.54 -15.67
CA ASP A 128 -9.47 -2.32 -14.89
C ASP A 128 -10.82 -1.58 -14.85
N ASN A 129 -11.21 -1.17 -13.67
CA ASN A 129 -12.49 -0.50 -13.45
C ASN A 129 -12.30 0.56 -12.37
N PRO A 130 -12.84 1.78 -12.54
CA PRO A 130 -12.64 2.87 -11.58
C PRO A 130 -13.07 2.56 -10.15
N ALA A 131 -14.05 1.70 -9.96
CA ALA A 131 -14.49 1.31 -8.63
C ALA A 131 -13.57 0.23 -8.04
N HIS A 132 -13.46 -0.89 -8.74
CA HIS A 132 -12.59 -1.99 -8.33
C HIS A 132 -12.26 -2.84 -9.55
N PRO A 133 -11.09 -3.48 -9.58
CA PRO A 133 -10.79 -4.42 -10.65
C PRO A 133 -11.84 -5.55 -10.69
N ILE A 134 -12.07 -6.09 -11.85
CA ILE A 134 -13.06 -7.17 -12.07
C ILE A 134 -12.33 -8.36 -12.67
N MET A 135 -12.46 -9.54 -12.06
CA MET A 135 -11.93 -10.77 -12.62
C MET A 135 -12.85 -11.27 -13.70
N GLU A 136 -12.28 -11.61 -14.85
CA GLU A 136 -13.01 -12.30 -15.90
C GLU A 136 -12.63 -13.78 -15.85
N LEU A 137 -13.62 -14.65 -15.75
CA LEU A 137 -13.40 -16.08 -15.70
C LEU A 137 -13.49 -16.71 -17.10
N ASP A 138 -12.92 -17.89 -17.25
CA ASP A 138 -12.88 -18.62 -18.53
C ASP A 138 -14.25 -18.95 -19.10
N ASN A 139 -15.29 -18.96 -18.27
CA ASN A 139 -16.67 -19.17 -18.69
C ASN A 139 -17.42 -17.87 -18.96
N GLY A 140 -16.75 -16.72 -18.89
CA GLY A 140 -17.35 -15.41 -19.17
C GLY A 140 -17.97 -14.71 -17.98
N PHE A 141 -17.96 -15.30 -16.79
CA PHE A 141 -18.43 -14.61 -15.60
C PHE A 141 -17.48 -13.49 -15.19
N LEU A 142 -18.06 -12.42 -14.66
CA LEU A 142 -17.30 -11.26 -14.17
C LEU A 142 -17.48 -11.17 -12.66
N VAL A 143 -16.37 -11.16 -11.93
CA VAL A 143 -16.39 -11.16 -10.47
C VAL A 143 -15.63 -9.94 -9.95
N PRO A 144 -16.32 -8.99 -9.35
CA PRO A 144 -15.64 -7.85 -8.69
C PRO A 144 -14.73 -8.31 -7.56
N THR A 145 -13.54 -7.74 -7.48
CA THR A 145 -12.54 -8.14 -6.49
C THR A 145 -12.96 -7.97 -5.03
N PRO A 146 -13.86 -7.03 -4.65
CA PRO A 146 -14.33 -6.96 -3.26
C PRO A 146 -14.99 -8.23 -2.73
N PHE A 147 -15.43 -9.13 -3.59
CA PHE A 147 -16.00 -10.40 -3.14
C PHE A 147 -14.94 -11.43 -2.72
N ILE A 148 -13.67 -11.16 -2.97
CA ILE A 148 -12.59 -12.08 -2.61
C ILE A 148 -12.43 -12.13 -1.10
N VAL A 149 -12.52 -13.33 -0.53
CA VAL A 149 -12.31 -13.55 0.90
C VAL A 149 -10.96 -14.19 1.19
N SER A 150 -10.39 -14.92 0.24
CA SER A 150 -9.03 -15.43 0.36
C SER A 150 -8.39 -15.61 -1.00
N ASN A 151 -7.07 -15.55 -1.06
CA ASN A 151 -6.29 -15.79 -2.27
C ASN A 151 -4.99 -16.46 -1.86
N GLU A 152 -4.95 -17.76 -1.97
CA GLU A 152 -3.79 -18.55 -1.58
C GLU A 152 -3.52 -19.68 -2.56
N ASN A 153 -2.25 -19.88 -2.87
CA ASN A 153 -1.80 -21.04 -3.66
C ASN A 153 -2.51 -21.21 -5.01
N GLY A 154 -2.82 -20.09 -5.67
CA GLY A 154 -3.49 -20.15 -6.97
C GLY A 154 -4.98 -20.46 -6.90
N ARG A 155 -5.56 -20.34 -5.72
CA ARG A 155 -6.99 -20.52 -5.48
C ARG A 155 -7.57 -19.26 -4.86
N VAL A 156 -8.61 -18.73 -5.48
CA VAL A 156 -9.31 -17.54 -4.99
C VAL A 156 -10.69 -17.96 -4.52
N GLU A 157 -10.99 -17.70 -3.25
CA GLU A 157 -12.30 -17.95 -2.69
C GLU A 157 -13.08 -16.65 -2.65
N ILE A 158 -14.31 -16.67 -3.12
CA ILE A 158 -15.17 -15.49 -3.13
C ILE A 158 -16.46 -15.72 -2.38
N ASP A 159 -16.99 -14.66 -1.78
CA ASP A 159 -18.30 -14.64 -1.15
C ASP A 159 -19.19 -13.74 -1.98
N ALA A 160 -19.85 -14.32 -2.97
CA ALA A 160 -20.70 -13.59 -3.89
C ALA A 160 -22.18 -13.76 -3.53
N PRO A 161 -23.00 -12.72 -3.77
CA PRO A 161 -24.43 -12.84 -3.51
C PRO A 161 -25.07 -13.90 -4.38
N GLU A 162 -26.13 -14.50 -3.87
CA GLU A 162 -26.90 -15.47 -4.62
C GLU A 162 -27.38 -14.84 -5.93
N GLY A 163 -27.33 -15.60 -6.99
CA GLY A 163 -27.76 -15.15 -8.30
C GLY A 163 -26.68 -14.54 -9.18
N LEU A 164 -25.50 -14.25 -8.63
CA LEU A 164 -24.43 -13.67 -9.43
C LEU A 164 -23.95 -14.60 -10.54
N PHE A 165 -24.01 -15.91 -10.28
CA PHE A 165 -23.56 -16.93 -11.22
C PHE A 165 -24.71 -17.78 -11.79
N ASP A 166 -25.95 -17.39 -11.52
CA ASP A 166 -27.09 -18.11 -12.10
C ASP A 166 -27.20 -17.70 -13.56
N ALA A 167 -26.78 -18.58 -14.43
CA ALA A 167 -26.93 -18.36 -15.84
C ALA A 167 -28.35 -18.77 -16.25
N ASP A 168 -29.03 -17.85 -16.84
CA ASP A 168 -30.32 -18.17 -17.46
C ASP A 168 -30.11 -18.89 -18.77
#